data_a3337a5a703838f7453e5884d13b4a2d
#
_entry.id   a3337a5a703838f7453e5884d13b4a2d
#
_cell.length_a   1.000
_cell.length_b   1.000
_cell.length_c   1.000
_cell.angle_alpha   90.00
_cell.angle_beta   90.00
_cell.angle_gamma   90.00
#
_symmetry.space_group_name_H-M   'P 1'
#
loop_
_entity.id
_entity.type
_entity.pdbx_description
1 polymer ?
#
loop_
_entity_poly.entity_id
_entity_poly.type
_entity_poly.pdbx_seq_one_letter_code
_entity_poly.pdbx_strand_id
1 'polypeptide(L)'
;MLIIFTAIQNKENRSRLEALYEEHASRMYKVAYRILNDEHLAQDAVQEAFINISNNLEKIIGTDCNKIRALFVIIVRNVSIDIYRLRKKQFSVSIEEIEEDLSESGPSVEEILMNNETFTRVTEKIKELHPSYADILSLKFFYHYEDEEISRILNITPENIRTRLHRAKKSLIKLLSQEQEATNHE
;
A
#
# COMPACT_ATOMS: atom_id res chain seq x y z
N MET A 1 14.40 -5.18 -18.77
CA MET A 1 14.22 -6.08 -17.62
C MET A 1 15.52 -6.63 -17.03
N LEU A 2 16.47 -7.09 -17.85
CA LEU A 2 17.78 -7.62 -17.40
C LEU A 2 18.64 -6.64 -16.59
N ILE A 3 18.44 -5.33 -16.73
CA ILE A 3 19.29 -4.29 -16.11
C ILE A 3 19.16 -4.27 -14.58
N ILE A 4 17.97 -4.50 -14.02
CA ILE A 4 17.75 -4.48 -12.56
C ILE A 4 18.52 -5.61 -11.88
N PHE A 5 18.54 -6.80 -12.49
CA PHE A 5 19.24 -7.96 -11.94
C PHE A 5 20.76 -7.86 -12.05
N THR A 6 21.29 -7.10 -13.01
CA THR A 6 22.74 -6.88 -13.12
C THR A 6 23.31 -5.94 -12.07
N ALA A 7 22.49 -5.08 -11.47
CA ALA A 7 22.92 -4.15 -10.43
C ALA A 7 23.08 -4.83 -9.04
N ILE A 8 22.51 -6.02 -8.84
CA ILE A 8 22.58 -6.74 -7.57
C ILE A 8 23.88 -7.57 -7.52
N GLN A 9 24.83 -7.14 -6.70
CA GLN A 9 26.12 -7.79 -6.54
C GLN A 9 26.04 -9.17 -5.86
N ASN A 10 25.07 -9.36 -4.94
CA ASN A 10 24.88 -10.62 -4.23
C ASN A 10 24.11 -11.62 -5.11
N LYS A 11 24.76 -12.72 -5.50
CA LYS A 11 24.20 -13.77 -6.36
C LYS A 11 22.96 -14.44 -5.78
N GLU A 12 22.92 -14.62 -4.46
CA GLU A 12 21.78 -15.22 -3.77
C GLU A 12 20.55 -14.28 -3.79
N ASN A 13 20.74 -13.01 -3.49
CA ASN A 13 19.68 -11.99 -3.54
C ASN A 13 19.15 -11.83 -4.96
N ARG A 14 20.03 -11.90 -5.95
CA ARG A 14 19.65 -11.86 -7.37
C ARG A 14 18.75 -13.04 -7.74
N SER A 15 19.15 -14.27 -7.41
CA SER A 15 18.36 -15.49 -7.70
C SER A 15 17.01 -15.47 -7.01
N ARG A 16 16.94 -14.96 -5.76
CA ARG A 16 15.69 -14.79 -5.03
C ARG A 16 14.78 -13.78 -5.68
N LEU A 17 15.31 -12.63 -6.11
CA LEU A 17 14.52 -11.61 -6.79
C LEU A 17 14.00 -12.09 -8.14
N GLU A 18 14.80 -12.86 -8.90
CA GLU A 18 14.39 -13.48 -10.16
C GLU A 18 13.20 -14.42 -9.95
N ALA A 19 13.25 -15.29 -8.92
CA ALA A 19 12.15 -16.20 -8.57
C ALA A 19 10.87 -15.43 -8.18
N LEU A 20 11.00 -14.39 -7.36
CA LEU A 20 9.88 -13.53 -6.98
C LEU A 20 9.27 -12.79 -8.19
N TYR A 21 10.11 -12.39 -9.13
CA TYR A 21 9.66 -11.78 -10.37
C TYR A 21 8.83 -12.76 -11.21
N GLU A 22 9.33 -13.97 -11.44
CA GLU A 22 8.63 -15.00 -12.21
C GLU A 22 7.27 -15.34 -11.60
N GLU A 23 7.20 -15.42 -10.27
CA GLU A 23 5.96 -15.75 -9.56
C GLU A 23 4.93 -14.62 -9.57
N HIS A 24 5.37 -13.35 -9.42
CA HIS A 24 4.45 -12.24 -9.08
C HIS A 24 4.25 -11.21 -10.18
N ALA A 25 5.16 -11.07 -11.17
CA ALA A 25 5.13 -10.01 -12.16
C ALA A 25 3.83 -9.97 -12.98
N SER A 26 3.31 -11.13 -13.37
CA SER A 26 2.05 -11.21 -14.14
C SER A 26 0.85 -10.64 -13.37
N ARG A 27 0.78 -10.89 -12.06
CA ARG A 27 -0.28 -10.34 -11.19
C ARG A 27 -0.10 -8.85 -11.00
N MET A 28 1.12 -8.40 -10.75
CA MET A 28 1.45 -6.98 -10.60
C MET A 28 1.10 -6.20 -11.87
N TYR A 29 1.44 -6.74 -13.03
CA TYR A 29 1.06 -6.15 -14.33
C TYR A 29 -0.45 -5.96 -14.47
N LYS A 30 -1.26 -6.97 -14.12
CA LYS A 30 -2.73 -6.85 -14.16
C LYS A 30 -3.25 -5.74 -13.25
N VAL A 31 -2.65 -5.56 -12.08
CA VAL A 31 -3.01 -4.47 -11.15
C VAL A 31 -2.65 -3.11 -11.74
N ALA A 32 -1.43 -2.98 -12.24
CA ALA A 32 -0.95 -1.76 -12.87
C ALA A 32 -1.79 -1.37 -14.10
N TYR A 33 -2.07 -2.33 -14.97
CA TYR A 33 -2.87 -2.11 -16.16
C TYR A 33 -4.30 -1.63 -15.85
N ARG A 34 -4.94 -2.17 -14.80
CA ARG A 34 -6.27 -1.70 -14.37
C ARG A 34 -6.30 -0.24 -13.93
N ILE A 35 -5.17 0.29 -13.44
CA ILE A 35 -5.07 1.66 -12.97
C ILE A 35 -4.67 2.60 -14.11
N LEU A 36 -3.70 2.19 -14.92
CA LEU A 36 -3.05 3.03 -15.92
C LEU A 36 -3.73 2.95 -17.29
N ASN A 37 -4.39 1.83 -17.59
CA ASN A 37 -5.01 1.50 -18.88
C ASN A 37 -4.06 1.74 -20.08
N ASP A 38 -2.78 1.40 -19.89
CA ASP A 38 -1.70 1.57 -20.83
C ASP A 38 -0.65 0.47 -20.59
N GLU A 39 -0.31 -0.29 -21.63
CA GLU A 39 0.57 -1.46 -21.51
C GLU A 39 2.01 -1.07 -21.16
N HIS A 40 2.54 -0.01 -21.76
CA HIS A 40 3.90 0.46 -21.52
C HIS A 40 4.04 1.00 -20.10
N LEU A 41 3.11 1.85 -19.68
CA LEU A 41 3.11 2.38 -18.30
C LEU A 41 2.90 1.28 -17.26
N ALA A 42 2.10 0.25 -17.56
CA ALA A 42 1.92 -0.88 -16.66
C ALA A 42 3.21 -1.70 -16.52
N GLN A 43 3.97 -1.88 -17.61
CA GLN A 43 5.29 -2.53 -17.59
C GLN A 43 6.28 -1.69 -16.78
N ASP A 44 6.32 -0.39 -17.00
CA ASP A 44 7.19 0.53 -16.27
C ASP A 44 6.87 0.52 -14.76
N ALA A 45 5.58 0.53 -14.39
CA ALA A 45 5.15 0.42 -13.00
C ALA A 45 5.63 -0.88 -12.34
N VAL A 46 5.58 -2.01 -13.05
CA VAL A 46 6.11 -3.28 -12.53
C VAL A 46 7.62 -3.21 -12.36
N GLN A 47 8.35 -2.63 -13.30
CA GLN A 47 9.81 -2.48 -13.19
C GLN A 47 10.19 -1.60 -12.00
N GLU A 48 9.55 -0.44 -11.84
CA GLU A 48 9.80 0.46 -10.71
C GLU A 48 9.42 -0.20 -9.37
N ALA A 49 8.30 -0.91 -9.31
CA ALA A 49 7.93 -1.68 -8.14
C ALA A 49 8.99 -2.73 -7.76
N PHE A 50 9.60 -3.42 -8.74
CA PHE A 50 10.68 -4.36 -8.48
C PHE A 50 11.99 -3.69 -8.06
N ILE A 51 12.26 -2.46 -8.49
CA ILE A 51 13.37 -1.65 -7.95
C ILE A 51 13.14 -1.39 -6.45
N ASN A 52 11.94 -0.96 -6.06
CA ASN A 52 11.61 -0.73 -4.66
C ASN A 52 11.70 -2.01 -3.82
N ILE A 53 11.26 -3.16 -4.36
CA ILE A 53 11.39 -4.47 -3.73
C ILE A 53 12.86 -4.84 -3.56
N SER A 54 13.70 -4.66 -4.59
CA SER A 54 15.12 -5.00 -4.53
C SER A 54 15.88 -4.21 -3.48
N ASN A 55 15.54 -2.94 -3.30
CA ASN A 55 16.13 -2.05 -2.29
C ASN A 55 15.73 -2.44 -0.85
N ASN A 56 14.67 -3.24 -0.68
CA ASN A 56 14.14 -3.67 0.62
C ASN A 56 14.12 -5.21 0.74
N LEU A 57 14.87 -5.92 -0.09
CA LEU A 57 14.74 -7.36 -0.31
C LEU A 57 14.92 -8.19 0.97
N GLU A 58 15.93 -7.88 1.78
CA GLU A 58 16.24 -8.61 3.01
C GLU A 58 15.06 -8.62 3.99
N LYS A 59 14.36 -7.50 4.09
CA LYS A 59 13.21 -7.35 4.95
C LYS A 59 11.97 -8.07 4.39
N ILE A 60 11.78 -8.01 3.09
CA ILE A 60 10.67 -8.66 2.39
C ILE A 60 10.81 -10.19 2.45
N ILE A 61 12.01 -10.74 2.29
CA ILE A 61 12.27 -12.18 2.36
C ILE A 61 11.95 -12.77 3.75
N GLY A 62 12.10 -12.01 4.83
CA GLY A 62 11.70 -12.40 6.17
C GLY A 62 10.19 -12.49 6.40
N THR A 63 9.38 -12.11 5.41
CA THR A 63 7.92 -12.08 5.49
C THR A 63 7.33 -13.42 5.01
N ASP A 64 6.21 -13.84 5.60
CA ASP A 64 5.44 -15.01 5.19
C ASP A 64 5.04 -14.95 3.70
N CYS A 65 5.13 -16.07 2.97
CA CYS A 65 4.86 -16.15 1.52
C CYS A 65 3.46 -15.61 1.14
N ASN A 66 2.44 -15.83 1.98
CA ASN A 66 1.09 -15.30 1.71
C ASN A 66 1.04 -13.78 1.83
N LYS A 67 1.83 -13.22 2.75
CA LYS A 67 1.96 -11.78 2.93
C LYS A 67 2.76 -11.14 1.79
N ILE A 68 3.80 -11.80 1.27
CA ILE A 68 4.62 -11.31 0.14
C ILE A 68 3.74 -10.95 -1.06
N ARG A 69 2.80 -11.83 -1.43
CA ARG A 69 1.89 -11.60 -2.56
C ARG A 69 1.05 -10.32 -2.41
N ALA A 70 0.49 -10.11 -1.22
CA ALA A 70 -0.30 -8.92 -0.95
C ALA A 70 0.58 -7.66 -0.90
N LEU A 71 1.77 -7.75 -0.30
CA LEU A 71 2.75 -6.67 -0.27
C LEU A 71 3.14 -6.19 -1.69
N PHE A 72 3.39 -7.11 -2.62
CA PHE A 72 3.73 -6.77 -4.00
C PHE A 72 2.59 -6.05 -4.72
N VAL A 73 1.33 -6.45 -4.46
CA VAL A 73 0.15 -5.74 -4.96
C VAL A 73 0.07 -4.32 -4.39
N ILE A 74 0.37 -4.13 -3.10
CA ILE A 74 0.41 -2.81 -2.48
C ILE A 74 1.48 -1.93 -3.14
N ILE A 75 2.69 -2.45 -3.32
CA ILE A 75 3.81 -1.70 -3.91
C ILE A 75 3.48 -1.27 -5.33
N VAL A 76 3.08 -2.20 -6.21
CA VAL A 76 2.79 -1.87 -7.61
C VAL A 76 1.58 -0.94 -7.74
N ARG A 77 0.57 -1.06 -6.87
CA ARG A 77 -0.57 -0.14 -6.86
C ARG A 77 -0.14 1.28 -6.54
N ASN A 78 0.69 1.47 -5.51
CA ASN A 78 1.19 2.81 -5.17
C ASN A 78 2.00 3.42 -6.32
N VAL A 79 2.94 2.68 -6.90
CA VAL A 79 3.70 3.13 -8.08
C VAL A 79 2.76 3.52 -9.23
N SER A 80 1.76 2.68 -9.53
CA SER A 80 0.80 2.96 -10.61
C SER A 80 -0.04 4.22 -10.36
N ILE A 81 -0.45 4.44 -9.11
CA ILE A 81 -1.20 5.66 -8.73
C ILE A 81 -0.30 6.90 -8.88
N ASP A 82 0.95 6.82 -8.51
CA ASP A 82 1.88 7.94 -8.63
C ASP A 82 2.17 8.27 -10.11
N ILE A 83 2.36 7.28 -10.97
CA ILE A 83 2.48 7.46 -12.44
C ILE A 83 1.19 8.10 -12.99
N TYR A 84 0.01 7.62 -12.60
CA TYR A 84 -1.27 8.18 -13.02
C TYR A 84 -1.43 9.64 -12.61
N ARG A 85 -1.07 9.99 -11.36
CA ARG A 85 -1.15 11.36 -10.85
C ARG A 85 -0.20 12.30 -11.57
N LEU A 86 1.05 11.87 -11.81
CA LEU A 86 2.02 12.64 -12.58
C LEU A 86 1.51 12.93 -13.99
N ARG A 87 0.96 11.93 -14.68
CA ARG A 87 0.37 12.09 -16.01
C ARG A 87 -0.83 13.04 -15.99
N LYS A 88 -1.73 12.87 -15.02
CA LYS A 88 -2.90 13.76 -14.87
C LYS A 88 -2.48 15.22 -14.60
N LYS A 89 -1.45 15.42 -13.78
CA LYS A 89 -0.92 16.76 -13.47
C LYS A 89 -0.28 17.43 -14.70
N GLN A 90 0.27 16.67 -15.64
CA GLN A 90 0.79 17.18 -16.91
C GLN A 90 -0.33 17.61 -17.88
N PHE A 91 -1.55 17.07 -17.74
CA PHE A 91 -2.68 17.34 -18.62
C PHE A 91 -3.76 18.25 -18.02
N SER A 92 -3.71 18.57 -16.72
CA SER A 92 -4.68 19.45 -16.06
C SER A 92 -4.04 20.34 -15.02
N VAL A 93 -4.27 21.64 -15.17
CA VAL A 93 -4.03 22.66 -14.13
C VAL A 93 -5.01 22.41 -13.01
N SER A 94 -4.49 22.29 -11.78
CA SER A 94 -5.17 22.40 -10.48
C SER A 94 -6.47 21.61 -10.27
N ILE A 95 -6.34 20.52 -9.49
CA ILE A 95 -7.38 20.19 -8.51
C ILE A 95 -6.67 20.14 -7.17
N GLU A 96 -6.92 21.16 -6.34
CA GLU A 96 -6.53 21.22 -4.94
C GLU A 96 -7.09 20.00 -4.22
N GLU A 97 -6.23 19.25 -3.55
CA GLU A 97 -6.67 18.27 -2.54
C GLU A 97 -7.34 19.08 -1.43
N ILE A 98 -8.64 18.90 -1.28
CA ILE A 98 -9.41 19.49 -0.18
C ILE A 98 -8.85 18.92 1.12
N GLU A 99 -8.10 19.73 1.84
CA GLU A 99 -7.71 19.49 3.22
C GLU A 99 -8.94 19.73 4.10
N GLU A 100 -9.67 18.67 4.41
CA GLU A 100 -10.59 18.71 5.54
C GLU A 100 -9.80 18.53 6.83
N ASP A 101 -9.58 19.64 7.51
CA ASP A 101 -9.06 19.72 8.88
C ASP A 101 -10.15 19.21 9.83
N LEU A 102 -9.90 18.06 10.45
CA LEU A 102 -10.88 17.43 11.33
C LEU A 102 -10.17 17.02 12.64
N SER A 103 -10.63 17.66 13.73
CA SER A 103 -10.20 17.43 15.10
C SER A 103 -10.37 15.99 15.58
N GLU A 104 -9.36 15.51 16.32
CA GLU A 104 -9.34 14.19 16.95
C GLU A 104 -10.31 14.12 18.14
N SER A 105 -11.29 13.21 18.06
CA SER A 105 -11.98 12.69 19.24
C SER A 105 -12.58 11.33 18.93
N GLY A 106 -11.92 10.27 19.40
CA GLY A 106 -12.36 8.88 19.27
C GLY A 106 -11.29 7.91 19.77
N PRO A 107 -11.64 6.64 20.08
CA PRO A 107 -10.66 5.63 20.50
C PRO A 107 -9.62 5.42 19.40
N SER A 108 -8.37 5.13 19.81
CA SER A 108 -7.30 4.87 18.83
C SER A 108 -7.52 3.54 18.11
N VAL A 109 -7.07 3.46 16.86
CA VAL A 109 -7.16 2.19 16.07
C VAL A 109 -6.38 1.07 16.76
N GLU A 110 -5.31 1.42 17.47
CA GLU A 110 -4.49 0.50 18.26
C GLU A 110 -5.32 -0.13 19.41
N GLU A 111 -6.13 0.64 20.11
CA GLU A 111 -7.03 0.15 21.18
C GLU A 111 -8.12 -0.76 20.62
N ILE A 112 -8.65 -0.44 19.44
CA ILE A 112 -9.67 -1.24 18.76
C ILE A 112 -9.11 -2.61 18.33
N LEU A 113 -7.83 -2.71 17.91
CA LEU A 113 -7.21 -3.94 17.41
C LEU A 113 -6.82 -4.95 18.51
N MET A 114 -6.86 -4.60 19.78
CA MET A 114 -6.46 -5.49 20.88
C MET A 114 -7.48 -6.59 21.23
N ASN A 115 -8.67 -6.58 20.66
CA ASN A 115 -9.73 -7.55 20.95
C ASN A 115 -9.98 -8.47 19.73
N ASN A 116 -9.91 -9.81 19.88
CA ASN A 116 -9.97 -10.79 18.78
C ASN A 116 -11.26 -10.74 17.95
N GLU A 117 -12.43 -10.52 18.58
CA GLU A 117 -13.70 -10.36 17.84
C GLU A 117 -13.73 -9.06 17.03
N THR A 118 -13.15 -8.00 17.61
CA THR A 118 -13.02 -6.71 16.97
C THR A 118 -12.01 -6.75 15.81
N PHE A 119 -10.97 -7.59 15.87
CA PHE A 119 -9.97 -7.73 14.82
C PHE A 119 -10.58 -8.17 13.49
N THR A 120 -11.45 -9.18 13.47
CA THR A 120 -12.11 -9.65 12.24
C THR A 120 -12.99 -8.55 11.64
N ARG A 121 -13.79 -7.89 12.47
CA ARG A 121 -14.64 -6.78 12.06
C ARG A 121 -13.85 -5.60 11.49
N VAL A 122 -12.78 -5.19 12.16
CA VAL A 122 -11.89 -4.12 11.67
C VAL A 122 -11.26 -4.50 10.33
N THR A 123 -10.84 -5.76 10.18
CA THR A 123 -10.25 -6.26 8.92
C THR A 123 -11.24 -6.19 7.76
N GLU A 124 -12.52 -6.47 8.00
CA GLU A 124 -13.56 -6.33 6.98
C GLU A 124 -13.80 -4.87 6.63
N LYS A 125 -13.86 -3.99 7.61
CA LYS A 125 -14.03 -2.54 7.38
C LYS A 125 -12.82 -1.91 6.65
N ILE A 126 -11.62 -2.40 6.88
CA ILE A 126 -10.44 -1.97 6.11
C ILE A 126 -10.61 -2.27 4.61
N LYS A 127 -11.28 -3.37 4.24
CA LYS A 127 -11.54 -3.69 2.82
C LYS A 127 -12.52 -2.73 2.15
N GLU A 128 -13.38 -2.07 2.93
CA GLU A 128 -14.34 -1.07 2.43
C GLU A 128 -13.69 0.32 2.20
N LEU A 129 -12.51 0.55 2.77
CA LEU A 129 -11.78 1.80 2.61
C LEU A 129 -11.25 1.99 1.19
N HIS A 130 -10.94 3.25 0.86
CA HIS A 130 -10.16 3.54 -0.34
C HIS A 130 -8.87 2.72 -0.35
N PRO A 131 -8.48 2.09 -1.48
CA PRO A 131 -7.34 1.17 -1.53
C PRO A 131 -6.04 1.71 -0.92
N SER A 132 -5.71 3.00 -1.13
CA SER A 132 -4.50 3.60 -0.53
C SER A 132 -4.55 3.70 1.00
N TYR A 133 -5.73 3.79 1.60
CA TYR A 133 -5.92 3.79 3.05
C TYR A 133 -5.85 2.36 3.61
N ALA A 134 -6.49 1.40 2.92
CA ALA A 134 -6.38 -0.01 3.27
C ALA A 134 -4.92 -0.49 3.23
N ASP A 135 -4.18 -0.09 2.18
CA ASP A 135 -2.77 -0.45 2.02
C ASP A 135 -1.89 0.08 3.15
N ILE A 136 -2.01 1.37 3.50
CA ILE A 136 -1.17 1.98 4.55
C ILE A 136 -1.47 1.38 5.94
N LEU A 137 -2.75 1.13 6.26
CA LEU A 137 -3.14 0.46 7.50
C LEU A 137 -2.63 -0.98 7.54
N SER A 138 -2.70 -1.70 6.42
CA SER A 138 -2.16 -3.05 6.32
C SER A 138 -0.65 -3.08 6.58
N LEU A 139 0.12 -2.18 5.97
CA LEU A 139 1.56 -2.09 6.18
C LEU A 139 1.89 -1.81 7.66
N LYS A 140 1.17 -0.91 8.30
CA LYS A 140 1.41 -0.55 9.70
C LYS A 140 0.98 -1.64 10.67
N PHE A 141 -0.25 -2.17 10.55
CA PHE A 141 -0.86 -3.03 11.57
C PHE A 141 -0.76 -4.54 11.30
N PHE A 142 -0.71 -4.97 10.02
CA PHE A 142 -0.58 -6.40 9.70
C PHE A 142 0.86 -6.82 9.38
N TYR A 143 1.64 -5.91 8.78
CA TYR A 143 3.05 -6.17 8.49
C TYR A 143 3.99 -5.64 9.57
N HIS A 144 3.47 -4.82 10.49
CA HIS A 144 4.22 -4.20 11.60
C HIS A 144 5.43 -3.40 11.12
N TYR A 145 5.32 -2.73 9.95
CA TYR A 145 6.36 -1.86 9.45
C TYR A 145 6.32 -0.50 10.15
N GLU A 146 7.50 0.04 10.47
CA GLU A 146 7.63 1.41 10.95
C GLU A 146 7.45 2.43 9.83
N ASP A 147 7.13 3.68 10.17
CA ASP A 147 6.82 4.72 9.18
C ASP A 147 7.97 4.94 8.19
N GLU A 148 9.23 4.87 8.66
CA GLU A 148 10.43 4.96 7.81
C GLU A 148 10.58 3.76 6.87
N GLU A 149 10.10 2.60 7.28
CA GLU A 149 10.12 1.39 6.46
C GLU A 149 9.05 1.46 5.38
N ILE A 150 7.84 1.88 5.76
CA ILE A 150 6.75 2.13 4.82
C ILE A 150 7.16 3.20 3.81
N SER A 151 7.81 4.28 4.27
CA SER A 151 8.35 5.34 3.43
C SER A 151 9.30 4.80 2.35
N ARG A 152 10.24 3.93 2.73
CA ARG A 152 11.17 3.30 1.79
C ARG A 152 10.49 2.32 0.83
N ILE A 153 9.58 1.48 1.35
CA ILE A 153 8.86 0.46 0.55
C ILE A 153 7.96 1.12 -0.50
N LEU A 154 7.27 2.20 -0.14
CA LEU A 154 6.34 2.90 -1.03
C LEU A 154 7.00 4.04 -1.81
N ASN A 155 8.26 4.37 -1.50
CA ASN A 155 9.01 5.50 -2.08
C ASN A 155 8.26 6.84 -1.94
N ILE A 156 7.71 7.12 -0.75
CA ILE A 156 7.02 8.37 -0.40
C ILE A 156 7.59 8.94 0.89
N THR A 157 7.43 10.25 1.10
CA THR A 157 8.02 10.91 2.27
C THR A 157 7.37 10.47 3.59
N PRO A 158 8.08 10.50 4.74
CA PRO A 158 7.51 10.20 6.05
C PRO A 158 6.31 11.07 6.42
N GLU A 159 6.30 12.34 5.99
CA GLU A 159 5.16 13.25 6.19
C GLU A 159 3.91 12.76 5.45
N ASN A 160 4.08 12.26 4.22
CA ASN A 160 2.99 11.65 3.46
C ASN A 160 2.47 10.38 4.13
N ILE A 161 3.36 9.58 4.75
CA ILE A 161 2.95 8.41 5.53
C ILE A 161 2.08 8.83 6.70
N ARG A 162 2.52 9.77 7.53
CA ARG A 162 1.77 10.27 8.70
C ARG A 162 0.40 10.82 8.29
N THR A 163 0.37 11.66 7.25
CA THR A 163 -0.86 12.23 6.73
C THR A 163 -1.82 11.15 6.23
N ARG A 164 -1.33 10.16 5.46
CA ARG A 164 -2.14 9.04 4.97
C ARG A 164 -2.64 8.15 6.10
N LEU A 165 -1.80 7.85 7.11
CA LEU A 165 -2.20 7.08 8.29
C LEU A 165 -3.29 7.80 9.07
N HIS A 166 -3.14 9.10 9.32
CA HIS A 166 -4.14 9.90 10.01
C HIS A 166 -5.49 9.87 9.28
N ARG A 167 -5.51 10.15 7.97
CA ARG A 167 -6.73 10.11 7.15
C ARG A 167 -7.34 8.69 7.08
N ALA A 168 -6.51 7.67 6.99
CA ALA A 168 -6.96 6.27 6.96
C ALA A 168 -7.61 5.84 8.28
N LYS A 169 -6.97 6.17 9.42
CA LYS A 169 -7.52 5.91 10.76
C LYS A 169 -8.89 6.58 10.94
N LYS A 170 -8.99 7.84 10.56
CA LYS A 170 -10.25 8.60 10.64
C LYS A 170 -11.35 7.99 9.78
N SER A 171 -11.05 7.63 8.53
CA SER A 171 -12.01 6.98 7.65
C SER A 171 -12.46 5.63 8.22
N LEU A 172 -11.55 4.87 8.84
CA LEU A 172 -11.88 3.60 9.49
C LEU A 172 -12.80 3.80 10.69
N ILE A 173 -12.50 4.75 11.58
CA ILE A 173 -13.32 5.07 12.74
C ILE A 173 -14.74 5.47 12.30
N LYS A 174 -14.86 6.30 11.25
CA LYS A 174 -16.16 6.70 10.70
C LYS A 174 -16.98 5.48 10.23
N LEU A 175 -16.38 4.52 9.53
CA LEU A 175 -17.07 3.30 9.09
C LEU A 175 -17.50 2.44 10.26
N LEU A 176 -16.69 2.30 11.30
CA LEU A 176 -16.99 1.53 12.49
C LEU A 176 -18.13 2.17 13.30
N SER A 177 -18.17 3.50 13.41
CA SER A 177 -19.25 4.23 14.12
C SER A 177 -20.58 4.10 13.41
N GLN A 178 -20.62 4.21 12.10
CA GLN A 178 -21.84 4.04 11.29
C GLN A 178 -22.45 2.65 11.43
N GLU A 179 -21.63 1.62 11.57
CA GLU A 179 -22.09 0.26 11.78
C GLU A 179 -22.71 0.08 13.18
N GLN A 180 -22.14 0.71 14.23
CA GLN A 180 -22.68 0.67 15.58
C GLN A 180 -24.04 1.36 15.68
N GLU A 181 -24.22 2.49 15.00
CA GLU A 181 -25.51 3.19 14.95
C GLU A 181 -26.58 2.35 14.22
N ALA A 182 -26.23 1.67 13.13
CA ALA A 182 -27.13 0.78 12.43
C ALA A 182 -27.59 -0.41 13.28
N THR A 183 -26.69 -1.00 14.06
CA THR A 183 -26.97 -2.15 14.93
C THR A 183 -27.80 -1.77 16.17
N ASN A 184 -27.74 -0.52 16.64
CA ASN A 184 -28.51 -0.03 17.78
C ASN A 184 -29.96 0.39 17.43
N HIS A 185 -30.32 0.42 16.16
CA HIS A 185 -31.65 0.78 15.65
C HIS A 185 -32.49 -0.43 15.19
N GLU A 186 -31.98 -1.65 15.31
CA GLU A 186 -32.71 -2.90 15.18
C GLU A 186 -33.11 -3.50 16.52
#